data_6b27155333b14f9856e671494f5c6301
#
_entry.id   6b27155333b14f9856e671494f5c6301
#
_cell.length_a   1.000
_cell.length_b   1.000
_cell.length_c   1.000
_cell.angle_alpha   90.00
_cell.angle_beta   90.00
_cell.angle_gamma   90.00
#
_symmetry.space_group_name_H-M   'P 1'
#
loop_
_entity.id
_entity.type
_entity.pdbx_description
1 polymer ?
#
loop_
_entity_poly.entity_id
_entity_poly.type
_entity_poly.pdbx_seq_one_letter_code
_entity_poly.pdbx_strand_id
1 'polypeptide(L)'
;MKNLFITIFLLLTTFILKAQEQFEGVWAKEDSVYETIIMASEYAVMDIFNYSFESDKVIKETILFQSKTTLVTKLHNPSNGYSVKMEYTIKDEETLYCNITGHLNKKITLTKIN
;
A
#
# COMPACT_ATOMS: atom_id res chain seq x y z
N MET A 1 6.06 -31.52 23.69
CA MET A 1 5.94 -30.08 23.97
C MET A 1 6.74 -29.22 23.02
N LYS A 2 8.01 -29.56 22.70
CA LYS A 2 8.82 -28.78 21.77
C LYS A 2 8.19 -28.65 20.36
N ASN A 3 7.60 -29.74 19.84
CA ASN A 3 6.99 -29.74 18.52
C ASN A 3 5.75 -28.84 18.43
N LEU A 4 4.95 -28.81 19.50
CA LEU A 4 3.78 -27.94 19.56
C LEU A 4 4.16 -26.46 19.54
N PHE A 5 5.24 -26.10 20.25
CA PHE A 5 5.74 -24.73 20.30
C PHE A 5 6.21 -24.24 18.94
N ILE A 6 6.96 -25.07 18.21
CA ILE A 6 7.45 -24.77 16.86
C ILE A 6 6.29 -24.60 15.88
N THR A 7 5.28 -25.46 15.98
CA THR A 7 4.10 -25.39 15.11
C THR A 7 3.35 -24.06 15.29
N ILE A 8 3.15 -23.63 16.52
CA ILE A 8 2.48 -22.35 16.82
C ILE A 8 3.28 -21.18 16.25
N PHE A 9 4.60 -21.19 16.43
CA PHE A 9 5.48 -20.15 15.91
C PHE A 9 5.40 -20.05 14.38
N LEU A 10 5.43 -21.18 13.67
CA LEU A 10 5.32 -21.22 12.20
C LEU A 10 3.98 -20.70 11.71
N LEU A 11 2.88 -21.02 12.41
CA LEU A 11 1.55 -20.50 12.06
C LEU A 11 1.47 -18.98 12.19
N LEU A 12 2.02 -18.43 13.27
CA LEU A 12 2.06 -16.99 13.49
C LEU A 12 2.90 -16.29 12.43
N THR A 13 4.05 -16.84 12.09
CA THR A 13 4.93 -16.30 11.05
C THR A 13 4.24 -16.30 9.69
N THR A 14 3.59 -17.39 9.32
CA THR A 14 2.85 -17.50 8.07
C THR A 14 1.73 -16.47 7.98
N PHE A 15 1.00 -16.26 9.08
CA PHE A 15 -0.07 -15.26 9.13
C PHE A 15 0.46 -13.85 8.91
N ILE A 16 1.58 -13.48 9.54
CA ILE A 16 2.21 -12.17 9.38
C ILE A 16 2.67 -11.96 7.93
N LEU A 17 3.30 -12.96 7.33
CA LEU A 17 3.79 -12.89 5.94
C LEU A 17 2.64 -12.66 4.96
N LYS A 18 1.52 -13.35 5.12
CA LYS A 18 0.34 -13.18 4.25
C LYS A 18 -0.25 -11.77 4.34
N ALA A 19 -0.12 -11.11 5.50
CA ALA A 19 -0.65 -9.76 5.67
C ALA A 19 0.01 -8.74 4.74
N GLN A 20 1.29 -8.91 4.42
CA GLN A 20 2.00 -8.03 3.48
C GLN A 20 1.52 -8.22 2.04
N GLU A 21 1.20 -9.45 1.65
CA GLU A 21 0.66 -9.76 0.33
C GLU A 21 -0.71 -9.10 0.07
N GLN A 22 -1.46 -8.79 1.12
CA GLN A 22 -2.76 -8.15 0.98
C GLN A 22 -2.68 -6.77 0.35
N PHE A 23 -1.53 -6.11 0.43
CA PHE A 23 -1.33 -4.82 -0.23
C PHE A 23 -1.04 -4.96 -1.73
N GLU A 24 -0.61 -6.14 -2.20
CA GLU A 24 -0.23 -6.32 -3.59
C GLU A 24 -1.41 -6.15 -4.52
N GLY A 25 -1.20 -5.40 -5.59
CA GLY A 25 -2.20 -5.24 -6.63
C GLY A 25 -2.19 -3.88 -7.28
N VAL A 26 -3.18 -3.66 -8.12
CA VAL A 26 -3.45 -2.37 -8.74
C VAL A 26 -4.72 -1.83 -8.12
N TRP A 27 -4.63 -0.63 -7.58
CA TRP A 27 -5.70 -0.02 -6.80
C TRP A 27 -6.09 1.32 -7.42
N ALA A 28 -7.37 1.63 -7.41
CA ALA A 28 -7.86 2.89 -7.96
C ALA A 28 -9.05 3.42 -7.18
N LYS A 29 -9.15 4.75 -7.13
CA LYS A 29 -10.36 5.44 -6.69
C LYS A 29 -11.30 5.51 -7.86
N GLU A 30 -12.60 5.33 -7.62
CA GLU A 30 -13.64 5.49 -8.64
C GLU A 30 -13.53 6.88 -9.30
N ASP A 31 -13.63 6.89 -10.62
CA ASP A 31 -13.56 8.11 -11.46
C ASP A 31 -12.22 8.85 -11.37
N SER A 32 -11.15 8.17 -10.99
CA SER A 32 -9.82 8.75 -10.95
C SER A 32 -9.03 8.41 -12.21
N VAL A 33 -8.14 9.32 -12.62
CA VAL A 33 -7.16 9.09 -13.70
C VAL A 33 -5.87 8.43 -13.20
N TYR A 34 -5.81 8.14 -11.89
CA TYR A 34 -4.62 7.55 -11.27
C TYR A 34 -4.87 6.12 -10.86
N GLU A 35 -3.84 5.30 -10.99
CA GLU A 35 -3.77 3.97 -10.38
C GLU A 35 -2.60 3.91 -9.42
N THR A 36 -2.79 3.25 -8.29
CA THR A 36 -1.73 2.95 -7.34
C THR A 36 -1.34 1.48 -7.50
N ILE A 37 -0.09 1.25 -7.88
CA ILE A 37 0.44 -0.09 -8.11
C ILE A 37 1.34 -0.46 -6.96
N ILE A 38 0.96 -1.48 -6.19
CA ILE A 38 1.71 -1.94 -5.03
C ILE A 38 2.29 -3.31 -5.35
N MET A 39 3.60 -3.42 -5.27
CA MET A 39 4.34 -4.66 -5.44
C MET A 39 4.80 -5.15 -4.07
N ALA A 40 4.34 -6.34 -3.68
CA ALA A 40 4.66 -6.90 -2.38
C ALA A 40 5.07 -8.36 -2.52
N SER A 41 6.01 -8.77 -1.66
CA SER A 41 6.35 -10.18 -1.45
C SER A 41 5.63 -10.69 -0.21
N GLU A 42 5.84 -11.97 0.14
CA GLU A 42 5.37 -12.53 1.40
C GLU A 42 5.89 -11.78 2.62
N TYR A 43 7.03 -11.11 2.49
CA TYR A 43 7.76 -10.52 3.60
C TYR A 43 7.54 -9.02 3.75
N ALA A 44 7.34 -8.30 2.65
CA ALA A 44 7.27 -6.84 2.68
C ALA A 44 6.64 -6.26 1.43
N VAL A 45 6.10 -5.06 1.56
CA VAL A 45 5.82 -4.20 0.42
C VAL A 45 7.16 -3.68 -0.11
N MET A 46 7.42 -3.87 -1.38
CA MET A 46 8.69 -3.56 -2.01
C MET A 46 8.69 -2.23 -2.74
N ASP A 47 7.69 -1.99 -3.58
CA ASP A 47 7.59 -0.79 -4.40
C ASP A 47 6.14 -0.34 -4.52
N ILE A 48 5.94 0.97 -4.58
CA ILE A 48 4.63 1.57 -4.79
C ILE A 48 4.78 2.64 -5.84
N PHE A 49 3.95 2.55 -6.90
CA PHE A 49 3.96 3.51 -8.00
C PHE A 49 2.58 4.12 -8.16
N ASN A 50 2.54 5.40 -8.48
CA ASN A 50 1.32 6.06 -8.94
C ASN A 50 1.45 6.34 -10.42
N TYR A 51 0.52 5.81 -11.20
CA TYR A 51 0.46 5.98 -12.63
C TYR A 51 -0.72 6.86 -13.00
N SER A 52 -0.49 7.85 -13.86
CA SER A 52 -1.54 8.70 -14.39
C SER A 52 -1.80 8.35 -15.86
N PHE A 53 -3.01 7.92 -16.19
CA PHE A 53 -3.38 7.64 -17.58
C PHE A 53 -3.38 8.90 -18.44
N GLU A 54 -3.70 10.04 -17.82
CA GLU A 54 -3.83 11.30 -18.54
C GLU A 54 -2.48 11.85 -18.97
N SER A 55 -1.48 11.81 -18.11
CA SER A 55 -0.15 12.34 -18.39
C SER A 55 0.86 11.26 -18.78
N ASP A 56 0.50 9.99 -18.65
CA ASP A 56 1.39 8.83 -18.85
C ASP A 56 2.67 8.92 -18.02
N LYS A 57 2.54 9.43 -16.79
CA LYS A 57 3.66 9.58 -15.85
C LYS A 57 3.53 8.62 -14.68
N VAL A 58 4.68 8.16 -14.20
CA VAL A 58 4.79 7.29 -13.04
C VAL A 58 5.62 7.99 -11.97
N ILE A 59 5.09 8.02 -10.75
CA ILE A 59 5.81 8.54 -9.59
C ILE A 59 5.91 7.43 -8.55
N LYS A 60 7.13 7.13 -8.09
CA LYS A 60 7.37 6.15 -7.05
C LYS A 60 7.20 6.79 -5.68
N GLU A 61 6.48 6.10 -4.78
CA GLU A 61 6.35 6.52 -3.39
C GLU A 61 7.51 5.96 -2.56
N THR A 62 7.91 6.70 -1.54
CA THR A 62 8.92 6.25 -0.57
C THR A 62 8.21 5.60 0.61
N ILE A 63 8.57 4.37 0.94
CA ILE A 63 7.99 3.65 2.08
C ILE A 63 8.63 4.15 3.36
N LEU A 64 7.81 4.66 4.29
CA LEU A 64 8.25 5.17 5.59
C LEU A 64 8.02 4.17 6.72
N PHE A 65 6.92 3.40 6.63
CA PHE A 65 6.54 2.45 7.66
C PHE A 65 5.60 1.42 7.07
N GLN A 66 5.69 0.19 7.53
CA GLN A 66 4.73 -0.83 7.16
C GLN A 66 4.48 -1.80 8.32
N SER A 67 3.22 -2.19 8.47
CA SER A 67 2.75 -3.20 9.40
C SER A 67 1.80 -4.12 8.67
N LYS A 68 1.23 -5.09 9.36
CA LYS A 68 0.31 -6.05 8.71
C LYS A 68 -1.00 -5.43 8.21
N THR A 69 -1.37 -4.23 8.70
CA THR A 69 -2.62 -3.57 8.32
C THR A 69 -2.43 -2.17 7.75
N THR A 70 -1.25 -1.58 7.92
CA THR A 70 -1.00 -0.17 7.61
C THR A 70 0.31 -0.01 6.85
N LEU A 71 0.26 0.83 5.83
CA LEU A 71 1.42 1.17 5.01
C LEU A 71 1.47 2.70 4.92
N VAL A 72 2.58 3.29 5.36
CA VAL A 72 2.78 4.74 5.31
C VAL A 72 3.87 5.06 4.33
N THR A 73 3.56 5.97 3.40
CA THR A 73 4.47 6.37 2.34
C THR A 73 4.52 7.88 2.20
N LYS A 74 5.50 8.34 1.43
CA LYS A 74 5.61 9.74 1.01
C LYS A 74 5.64 9.78 -0.50
N LEU A 75 4.79 10.61 -1.09
CA LEU A 75 4.82 10.91 -2.51
C LEU A 75 5.37 12.31 -2.69
N HIS A 76 6.43 12.44 -3.49
CA HIS A 76 7.04 13.72 -3.81
C HIS A 76 7.17 13.83 -5.33
N ASN A 77 6.59 14.90 -5.89
CA ASN A 77 6.71 15.21 -7.30
C ASN A 77 7.74 16.33 -7.46
N PRO A 78 8.97 16.01 -7.94
CA PRO A 78 10.02 17.01 -8.03
C PRO A 78 9.75 18.08 -9.09
N SER A 79 8.86 17.81 -10.06
CA SER A 79 8.58 18.76 -11.13
C SER A 79 7.78 19.98 -10.67
N ASN A 80 7.01 19.86 -9.58
CA ASN A 80 6.19 20.96 -9.05
C ASN A 80 6.28 21.15 -7.54
N GLY A 81 7.13 20.38 -6.86
CA GLY A 81 7.30 20.45 -5.41
C GLY A 81 6.16 19.85 -4.59
N TYR A 82 5.17 19.23 -5.22
CA TYR A 82 4.04 18.61 -4.53
C TYR A 82 4.52 17.46 -3.65
N SER A 83 4.12 17.48 -2.38
CA SER A 83 4.54 16.46 -1.41
C SER A 83 3.39 16.12 -0.47
N VAL A 84 3.08 14.84 -0.35
CA VAL A 84 2.05 14.33 0.56
C VAL A 84 2.54 13.06 1.23
N LYS A 85 1.98 12.81 2.42
CA LYS A 85 2.12 11.56 3.14
C LYS A 85 0.84 10.77 2.94
N MET A 86 0.98 9.49 2.66
CA MET A 86 -0.16 8.61 2.42
C MET A 86 -0.15 7.48 3.44
N GLU A 87 -1.29 7.26 4.08
CA GLU A 87 -1.47 6.17 5.01
C GLU A 87 -2.55 5.24 4.47
N TYR A 88 -2.12 4.06 4.03
CA TYR A 88 -3.01 3.03 3.52
C TYR A 88 -3.36 2.06 4.63
N THR A 89 -4.65 1.80 4.79
CA THR A 89 -5.16 0.84 5.78
C THR A 89 -6.02 -0.20 5.08
N ILE A 90 -5.75 -1.47 5.33
CA ILE A 90 -6.54 -2.56 4.76
C ILE A 90 -7.92 -2.58 5.42
N LYS A 91 -8.96 -2.48 4.59
CA LYS A 91 -10.35 -2.69 5.03
C LYS A 91 -10.75 -4.14 4.83
N ASP A 92 -10.53 -4.66 3.61
CA ASP A 92 -10.78 -6.04 3.23
C ASP A 92 -9.88 -6.40 2.04
N GLU A 93 -10.08 -7.58 1.44
CA GLU A 93 -9.24 -8.08 0.35
C GLU A 93 -9.22 -7.21 -0.90
N GLU A 94 -10.26 -6.39 -1.09
CA GLU A 94 -10.42 -5.59 -2.30
C GLU A 94 -10.46 -4.08 -2.04
N THR A 95 -10.31 -3.66 -0.78
CA THR A 95 -10.50 -2.26 -0.39
C THR A 95 -9.41 -1.77 0.53
N LEU A 96 -8.81 -0.63 0.17
CA LEU A 96 -7.89 0.12 1.03
C LEU A 96 -8.48 1.49 1.32
N TYR A 97 -8.36 1.92 2.57
CA TYR A 97 -8.54 3.32 2.91
C TYR A 97 -7.20 4.03 2.76
N CYS A 98 -7.22 5.24 2.21
CA CYS A 98 -6.02 6.06 2.08
C CYS A 98 -6.27 7.43 2.66
N ASN A 99 -5.50 7.78 3.70
CA ASN A 99 -5.53 9.09 4.31
C ASN A 99 -4.34 9.88 3.78
N ILE A 100 -4.61 10.98 3.06
CA ILE A 100 -3.59 11.82 2.44
C ILE A 100 -3.44 13.08 3.27
N THR A 101 -2.21 13.42 3.66
CA THR A 101 -1.90 14.63 4.43
C THR A 101 -0.70 15.36 3.85
N GLY A 102 -0.59 16.65 4.12
CA GLY A 102 0.49 17.51 3.62
C GLY A 102 -0.06 18.61 2.75
N HIS A 103 0.43 18.76 1.52
CA HIS A 103 -0.07 19.74 0.56
C HIS A 103 -1.54 19.52 0.18
N LEU A 104 -2.04 18.32 0.40
CA LEU A 104 -3.44 17.96 0.24
C LEU A 104 -3.88 17.16 1.47
N ASN A 105 -5.07 17.45 1.99
CA ASN A 105 -5.63 16.72 3.12
C ASN A 105 -6.96 16.11 2.66
N LYS A 106 -6.97 14.78 2.49
CA LYS A 106 -8.11 14.08 1.91
C LYS A 106 -8.11 12.61 2.34
N LYS A 107 -9.31 12.04 2.48
CA LYS A 107 -9.49 10.60 2.69
C LYS A 107 -10.15 10.02 1.46
N ILE A 108 -9.57 8.97 0.93
CA ILE A 108 -10.11 8.27 -0.24
C ILE A 108 -10.23 6.78 0.03
N THR A 109 -11.06 6.13 -0.76
CA THR A 109 -11.20 4.68 -0.75
C THR A 109 -10.69 4.15 -2.08
N LEU A 110 -9.79 3.20 -2.02
CA LEU A 110 -9.21 2.55 -3.19
C LEU A 110 -9.78 1.14 -3.33
N THR A 111 -10.16 0.78 -4.55
CA THR A 111 -10.65 -0.54 -4.86
C THR A 111 -9.61 -1.28 -5.71
N LYS A 112 -9.43 -2.54 -5.41
CA LYS A 112 -8.51 -3.39 -6.15
C LYS A 112 -9.11 -3.70 -7.52
N ILE A 113 -8.36 -3.39 -8.57
CA ILE A 113 -8.80 -3.63 -9.95
C ILE A 113 -8.01 -4.75 -10.62
N ASN A 114 -6.93 -5.18 -9.99
CA ASN A 114 -6.16 -6.32 -10.46
C ASN A 114 -5.17 -6.83 -9.40
#